data_e58edf1d180ebc38974bee5e7a109d2a
#
_entry.id   e58edf1d180ebc38974bee5e7a109d2a
#
_cell.length_a   1.000
_cell.length_b   1.000
_cell.length_c   1.000
_cell.angle_alpha   90.00
_cell.angle_beta   90.00
_cell.angle_gamma   90.00
#
_symmetry.space_group_name_H-M   'P 1'
#
loop_
_entity.id
_entity.type
_entity.pdbx_description
1 polymer ?
#
loop_
_entity_poly.entity_id
_entity_poly.type
_entity_poly.pdbx_seq_one_letter_code
_entity_poly.pdbx_strand_id
1 'polypeptide(L)'
;MGDMLACLRGWYPGLAKAELAALLPEARLKTETSARWVRVAGASEARRTAALQLASGLQCFLLDGVVAATETTSEDEWLARMANYVEAHPVKGTVAVRSWKQGAKIPGWSLSALSGRLGGVLVDRGYTVDLSEPDCVLALVADGPTASLACGWMEGDGQASFSNGERRAGELPFFKPVSLDPVLARLAVN
;
A
#
# COMPACT_ATOMS: atom_id res chain seq x y z
N MET A 1 3.33 -17.92 -9.14
CA MET A 1 3.56 -16.92 -8.07
C MET A 1 3.11 -15.59 -8.67
N GLY A 2 2.06 -14.97 -8.13
CA GLY A 2 1.50 -13.73 -8.68
C GLY A 2 2.48 -12.56 -8.55
N ASP A 3 2.33 -11.56 -9.41
CA ASP A 3 3.07 -10.32 -9.32
C ASP A 3 2.56 -9.51 -8.12
N MET A 4 3.47 -8.83 -7.42
CA MET A 4 3.09 -7.97 -6.30
C MET A 4 3.05 -6.52 -6.77
N LEU A 5 2.12 -5.74 -6.23
CA LEU A 5 2.12 -4.29 -6.39
C LEU A 5 2.63 -3.66 -5.09
N ALA A 6 3.80 -3.05 -5.13
CA ALA A 6 4.30 -2.23 -4.04
C ALA A 6 3.64 -0.85 -4.08
N CYS A 7 3.06 -0.45 -2.95
CA CYS A 7 2.52 0.90 -2.73
C CYS A 7 3.55 1.71 -1.95
N LEU A 8 4.09 2.76 -2.57
CA LEU A 8 5.09 3.62 -1.96
C LEU A 8 4.45 4.80 -1.24
N ARG A 9 5.08 5.25 -0.16
CA ARG A 9 4.64 6.39 0.66
C ARG A 9 5.69 7.51 0.69
N GLY A 10 5.35 8.61 1.35
CA GLY A 10 6.25 9.74 1.56
C GLY A 10 6.24 10.74 0.41
N TRP A 11 7.07 11.78 0.54
CA TRP A 11 7.12 12.92 -0.38
C TRP A 11 7.94 12.63 -1.65
N TYR A 12 8.83 11.64 -1.59
CA TYR A 12 9.82 11.34 -2.65
C TYR A 12 9.66 9.91 -3.17
N PRO A 13 8.67 9.62 -4.02
CA PRO A 13 8.43 8.26 -4.51
C PRO A 13 9.62 7.70 -5.31
N GLY A 14 10.43 8.56 -5.93
CA GLY A 14 11.66 8.14 -6.61
C GLY A 14 12.70 7.55 -5.65
N LEU A 15 12.90 8.17 -4.47
CA LEU A 15 13.78 7.64 -3.43
C LEU A 15 13.21 6.34 -2.83
N ALA A 16 11.90 6.29 -2.56
CA ALA A 16 11.26 5.08 -2.08
C ALA A 16 11.39 3.90 -3.07
N LYS A 17 11.32 4.18 -4.38
CA LYS A 17 11.58 3.18 -5.42
C LYS A 17 13.04 2.74 -5.44
N ALA A 18 13.98 3.65 -5.26
CA ALA A 18 15.41 3.32 -5.19
C ALA A 18 15.73 2.45 -3.96
N GLU A 19 15.14 2.77 -2.79
CA GLU A 19 15.21 1.94 -1.59
C GLU A 19 14.65 0.54 -1.86
N LEU A 20 13.47 0.44 -2.47
CA LEU A 20 12.88 -0.85 -2.82
C LEU A 20 13.77 -1.66 -3.77
N ALA A 21 14.40 -1.02 -4.76
CA ALA A 21 15.33 -1.67 -5.67
C ALA A 21 16.59 -2.20 -4.95
N ALA A 22 17.10 -1.46 -3.98
CA ALA A 22 18.24 -1.89 -3.17
C ALA A 22 17.90 -3.07 -2.26
N LEU A 23 16.68 -3.09 -1.70
CA LEU A 23 16.20 -4.18 -0.83
C LEU A 23 15.79 -5.45 -1.63
N LEU A 24 15.42 -5.30 -2.89
CA LEU A 24 14.97 -6.38 -3.77
C LEU A 24 15.81 -6.43 -5.07
N PRO A 25 17.14 -6.66 -4.98
CA PRO A 25 18.03 -6.57 -6.14
C PRO A 25 17.75 -7.62 -7.23
N GLU A 26 17.10 -8.73 -6.87
CA GLU A 26 16.70 -9.79 -7.81
C GLU A 26 15.37 -9.48 -8.53
N ALA A 27 14.60 -8.50 -8.04
CA ALA A 27 13.28 -8.22 -8.57
C ALA A 27 13.32 -7.29 -9.80
N ARG A 28 12.38 -7.52 -10.72
CA ARG A 28 12.10 -6.56 -11.78
C ARG A 28 11.02 -5.59 -11.31
N LEU A 29 11.35 -4.31 -11.32
CA LEU A 29 10.49 -3.22 -10.86
C LEU A 29 9.97 -2.43 -12.05
N LYS A 30 8.64 -2.40 -12.23
CA LYS A 30 7.95 -1.63 -13.26
C LYS A 30 7.00 -0.63 -12.62
N THR A 31 7.19 0.65 -12.90
CA THR A 31 6.28 1.72 -12.45
C THR A 31 5.00 1.69 -13.28
N GLU A 32 3.85 1.82 -12.63
CA GLU A 32 2.53 1.96 -13.23
C GLU A 32 2.16 3.44 -13.48
N THR A 33 0.88 3.77 -13.52
CA THR A 33 0.34 5.14 -13.76
C THR A 33 0.82 6.18 -12.75
N SER A 34 1.05 5.79 -11.50
CA SER A 34 1.68 6.62 -10.48
C SER A 34 3.10 6.13 -10.19
N ALA A 35 4.01 7.06 -9.91
CA ALA A 35 5.34 6.74 -9.40
C ALA A 35 5.32 5.98 -8.06
N ARG A 36 4.16 5.93 -7.39
CA ARG A 36 3.94 5.20 -6.14
C ARG A 36 3.51 3.75 -6.34
N TRP A 37 3.07 3.39 -7.55
CA TRP A 37 2.63 2.04 -7.87
C TRP A 37 3.73 1.31 -8.63
N VAL A 38 4.37 0.34 -7.99
CA VAL A 38 5.49 -0.39 -8.58
C VAL A 38 5.18 -1.88 -8.60
N ARG A 39 5.03 -2.45 -9.80
CA ARG A 39 4.98 -3.91 -9.97
C ARG A 39 6.32 -4.51 -9.63
N VAL A 40 6.28 -5.57 -8.84
CA VAL A 40 7.45 -6.30 -8.34
C VAL A 40 7.32 -7.75 -8.80
N ALA A 41 8.17 -8.17 -9.70
CA ALA A 41 8.22 -9.54 -10.20
C ALA A 41 9.56 -10.19 -9.84
N GLY A 42 9.51 -11.46 -9.41
CA GLY A 42 10.70 -12.26 -9.12
C GLY A 42 11.26 -12.14 -7.70
N ALA A 43 10.64 -11.33 -6.81
CA ALA A 43 11.03 -11.27 -5.41
C ALA A 43 10.45 -12.46 -4.63
N SER A 44 11.28 -13.14 -3.82
CA SER A 44 10.82 -14.18 -2.91
C SER A 44 10.03 -13.58 -1.73
N GLU A 45 9.16 -14.38 -1.11
CA GLU A 45 8.41 -13.98 0.09
C GLU A 45 9.32 -13.49 1.21
N ALA A 46 10.39 -14.23 1.51
CA ALA A 46 11.35 -13.85 2.54
C ALA A 46 11.98 -12.46 2.27
N ARG A 47 12.28 -12.14 1.01
CA ARG A 47 12.79 -10.82 0.62
C ARG A 47 11.74 -9.73 0.76
N ARG A 48 10.50 -9.98 0.37
CA ARG A 48 9.41 -9.01 0.54
C ARG A 48 9.12 -8.76 2.02
N THR A 49 9.11 -9.81 2.84
CA THR A 49 8.97 -9.67 4.31
C THR A 49 10.10 -8.82 4.90
N ALA A 50 11.34 -9.05 4.49
CA ALA A 50 12.47 -8.22 4.91
C ALA A 50 12.31 -6.77 4.43
N ALA A 51 11.86 -6.54 3.20
CA ALA A 51 11.60 -5.19 2.69
C ALA A 51 10.49 -4.47 3.49
N LEU A 52 9.41 -5.16 3.89
CA LEU A 52 8.37 -4.60 4.76
C LEU A 52 8.91 -4.14 6.12
N GLN A 53 9.92 -4.84 6.65
CA GLN A 53 10.54 -4.49 7.92
C GLN A 53 11.58 -3.36 7.81
N LEU A 54 12.30 -3.30 6.70
CA LEU A 54 13.45 -2.41 6.54
C LEU A 54 13.11 -1.11 5.81
N ALA A 55 12.20 -1.15 4.84
CA ALA A 55 11.89 0.00 4.01
C ALA A 55 11.13 1.08 4.78
N SER A 56 11.54 2.31 4.61
CA SER A 56 10.85 3.50 5.13
C SER A 56 9.87 4.10 4.13
N GLY A 57 10.13 3.92 2.84
CA GLY A 57 9.29 4.41 1.74
C GLY A 57 8.22 3.45 1.24
N LEU A 58 8.11 2.23 1.80
CA LEU A 58 7.10 1.24 1.44
C LEU A 58 5.89 1.34 2.38
N GLN A 59 4.68 1.37 1.82
CA GLN A 59 3.44 1.27 2.59
C GLN A 59 3.01 -0.19 2.77
N CYS A 60 2.88 -0.92 1.68
CA CYS A 60 2.48 -2.32 1.67
C CYS A 60 2.79 -2.97 0.31
N PHE A 61 2.74 -4.29 0.27
CA PHE A 61 2.58 -5.05 -0.97
C PHE A 61 1.13 -5.52 -1.11
N LEU A 62 0.63 -5.51 -2.33
CA LEU A 62 -0.69 -6.03 -2.70
C LEU A 62 -0.53 -7.18 -3.69
N LEU A 63 -1.16 -8.32 -3.41
CA LEU A 63 -1.17 -9.46 -4.30
C LEU A 63 -1.94 -9.10 -5.57
N ASP A 64 -1.31 -9.19 -6.73
CA ASP A 64 -1.88 -8.83 -8.05
C ASP A 64 -2.73 -7.54 -8.04
N GLY A 65 -2.32 -6.57 -7.20
CA GLY A 65 -3.10 -5.38 -6.90
C GLY A 65 -3.62 -4.66 -8.16
N VAL A 66 -4.87 -4.24 -8.12
CA VAL A 66 -5.55 -3.52 -9.21
C VAL A 66 -5.28 -2.03 -9.08
N VAL A 67 -4.90 -1.38 -10.19
CA VAL A 67 -4.69 0.06 -10.27
C VAL A 67 -5.73 0.67 -11.22
N ALA A 68 -6.27 1.85 -10.87
CA ALA A 68 -7.15 2.63 -11.74
C ALA A 68 -6.87 4.12 -11.62
N ALA A 69 -6.98 4.83 -12.75
CA ALA A 69 -7.07 6.28 -12.79
C ALA A 69 -8.54 6.70 -12.56
N THR A 70 -8.77 7.60 -11.63
CA THR A 70 -10.14 8.03 -11.27
C THR A 70 -10.79 8.94 -12.32
N GLU A 71 -9.99 9.50 -13.22
CA GLU A 71 -10.48 10.31 -14.34
C GLU A 71 -11.19 9.46 -15.41
N THR A 72 -10.83 8.18 -15.52
CA THR A 72 -11.34 7.26 -16.56
C THR A 72 -12.14 6.10 -16.00
N THR A 73 -12.31 6.02 -14.68
CA THR A 73 -12.99 4.90 -14.01
C THR A 73 -14.02 5.48 -13.03
N SER A 74 -15.27 5.07 -13.14
CA SER A 74 -16.30 5.42 -12.16
C SER A 74 -16.17 4.58 -10.88
N GLU A 75 -16.80 5.03 -9.77
CA GLU A 75 -16.83 4.25 -8.53
C GLU A 75 -17.47 2.88 -8.73
N ASP A 76 -18.56 2.79 -9.49
CA ASP A 76 -19.28 1.53 -9.73
C ASP A 76 -18.46 0.56 -10.58
N GLU A 77 -17.77 1.07 -11.59
CA GLU A 77 -16.83 0.27 -12.39
C GLU A 77 -15.66 -0.23 -11.54
N TRP A 78 -15.13 0.64 -10.66
CA TRP A 78 -14.08 0.26 -9.72
C TRP A 78 -14.54 -0.86 -8.79
N LEU A 79 -15.73 -0.73 -8.20
CA LEU A 79 -16.29 -1.76 -7.32
C LEU A 79 -16.54 -3.08 -8.04
N ALA A 80 -17.03 -3.03 -9.29
CA ALA A 80 -17.19 -4.22 -10.12
C ALA A 80 -15.84 -4.93 -10.38
N ARG A 81 -14.77 -4.17 -10.67
CA ARG A 81 -13.41 -4.71 -10.82
C ARG A 81 -12.93 -5.36 -9.52
N MET A 82 -13.19 -4.72 -8.37
CA MET A 82 -12.81 -5.26 -7.07
C MET A 82 -13.62 -6.50 -6.69
N ALA A 83 -14.88 -6.54 -7.06
CA ALA A 83 -15.72 -7.72 -6.92
C ALA A 83 -15.13 -8.94 -7.66
N ASN A 84 -14.70 -8.75 -8.90
CA ASN A 84 -14.04 -9.79 -9.70
C ASN A 84 -12.67 -10.16 -9.14
N TYR A 85 -11.90 -9.16 -8.64
CA TYR A 85 -10.61 -9.40 -8.00
C TYR A 85 -10.73 -10.30 -6.77
N VAL A 86 -11.67 -9.99 -5.87
CA VAL A 86 -11.89 -10.77 -4.64
C VAL A 86 -12.31 -12.21 -4.97
N GLU A 87 -13.13 -12.40 -6.01
CA GLU A 87 -13.54 -13.72 -6.48
C GLU A 87 -12.37 -14.52 -7.07
N ALA A 88 -11.48 -13.86 -7.82
CA ALA A 88 -10.29 -14.47 -8.41
C ALA A 88 -9.19 -14.79 -7.38
N HIS A 89 -9.17 -14.07 -6.25
CA HIS A 89 -8.17 -14.20 -5.20
C HIS A 89 -8.81 -14.47 -3.83
N PRO A 90 -9.45 -15.64 -3.63
CA PRO A 90 -10.12 -15.95 -2.37
C PRO A 90 -9.11 -16.09 -1.23
N VAL A 91 -9.44 -15.54 -0.07
CA VAL A 91 -8.68 -15.67 1.17
C VAL A 91 -9.49 -16.43 2.22
N LYS A 92 -8.82 -16.88 3.28
CA LYS A 92 -9.47 -17.58 4.40
C LYS A 92 -9.45 -16.68 5.64
N GLY A 93 -10.41 -16.93 6.54
CA GLY A 93 -10.52 -16.22 7.81
C GLY A 93 -11.34 -14.95 7.72
N THR A 94 -11.19 -14.11 8.72
CA THR A 94 -11.84 -12.80 8.81
C THR A 94 -11.13 -11.76 7.98
N VAL A 95 -11.88 -10.75 7.52
CA VAL A 95 -11.34 -9.73 6.63
C VAL A 95 -11.66 -8.32 7.10
N ALA A 96 -10.83 -7.35 6.72
CA ALA A 96 -11.16 -5.93 6.81
C ALA A 96 -10.72 -5.16 5.58
N VAL A 97 -11.38 -4.04 5.32
CA VAL A 97 -10.90 -3.02 4.38
C VAL A 97 -10.13 -1.96 5.16
N ARG A 98 -8.91 -1.68 4.75
CA ARG A 98 -8.09 -0.57 5.28
C ARG A 98 -7.75 0.39 4.15
N SER A 99 -7.84 1.69 4.42
CA SER A 99 -7.55 2.69 3.39
C SER A 99 -6.50 3.70 3.84
N TRP A 100 -5.64 4.07 2.91
CA TRP A 100 -4.60 5.08 3.08
C TRP A 100 -4.65 6.10 1.96
N LYS A 101 -4.34 7.34 2.30
CA LYS A 101 -4.25 8.43 1.35
C LYS A 101 -2.82 8.95 1.30
N GLN A 102 -2.30 9.08 0.10
CA GLN A 102 -1.02 9.73 -0.19
C GLN A 102 -1.27 11.11 -0.83
N GLY A 103 -0.77 12.16 -0.15
CA GLY A 103 -0.95 13.52 -0.62
C GLY A 103 -2.40 14.07 -0.47
N ALA A 104 -2.86 14.82 -1.45
CA ALA A 104 -4.17 15.47 -1.45
C ALA A 104 -5.34 14.47 -1.56
N LYS A 105 -6.57 14.97 -1.33
CA LYS A 105 -7.78 14.21 -1.64
C LYS A 105 -7.99 14.16 -3.15
N ILE A 106 -8.52 13.05 -3.64
CA ILE A 106 -8.99 12.95 -5.03
C ILE A 106 -10.38 13.60 -5.09
N PRO A 107 -10.60 14.64 -5.93
CA PRO A 107 -11.90 15.27 -6.06
C PRO A 107 -12.98 14.27 -6.49
N GLY A 108 -14.14 14.35 -5.88
CA GLY A 108 -15.27 13.47 -6.17
C GLY A 108 -15.18 12.07 -5.56
N TRP A 109 -14.05 11.68 -4.94
CA TRP A 109 -13.86 10.36 -4.35
C TRP A 109 -13.73 10.42 -2.83
N SER A 110 -14.57 9.67 -2.14
CA SER A 110 -14.51 9.50 -0.68
C SER A 110 -13.94 8.13 -0.33
N LEU A 111 -12.70 8.08 0.17
CA LEU A 111 -12.09 6.81 0.59
C LEU A 111 -12.88 6.10 1.68
N SER A 112 -13.47 6.85 2.61
CA SER A 112 -14.29 6.26 3.67
C SER A 112 -15.55 5.61 3.10
N ALA A 113 -16.27 6.30 2.19
CA ALA A 113 -17.44 5.75 1.53
C ALA A 113 -17.07 4.53 0.68
N LEU A 114 -15.98 4.64 -0.10
CA LEU A 114 -15.50 3.54 -0.95
C LEU A 114 -15.08 2.32 -0.13
N SER A 115 -14.42 2.53 1.02
CA SER A 115 -14.07 1.44 1.95
C SER A 115 -15.31 0.74 2.50
N GLY A 116 -16.36 1.50 2.83
CA GLY A 116 -17.64 0.93 3.27
C GLY A 116 -18.30 0.09 2.18
N ARG A 117 -18.33 0.61 0.93
CA ARG A 117 -18.87 -0.14 -0.23
C ARG A 117 -18.06 -1.40 -0.53
N LEU A 118 -16.72 -1.36 -0.43
CA LEU A 118 -15.87 -2.54 -0.55
C LEU A 118 -16.13 -3.56 0.56
N GLY A 119 -16.36 -3.08 1.80
CA GLY A 119 -16.81 -3.94 2.90
C GLY A 119 -18.10 -4.68 2.57
N GLY A 120 -19.08 -4.00 1.95
CA GLY A 120 -20.31 -4.62 1.44
C GLY A 120 -20.02 -5.70 0.40
N VAL A 121 -19.13 -5.43 -0.56
CA VAL A 121 -18.68 -6.42 -1.56
C VAL A 121 -18.10 -7.69 -0.90
N LEU A 122 -17.34 -7.55 0.18
CA LEU A 122 -16.80 -8.71 0.92
C LEU A 122 -17.90 -9.50 1.63
N VAL A 123 -18.83 -8.81 2.29
CA VAL A 123 -19.98 -9.44 2.98
C VAL A 123 -20.87 -10.18 1.98
N ASP A 124 -21.18 -9.60 0.84
CA ASP A 124 -21.98 -10.22 -0.23
C ASP A 124 -21.34 -11.49 -0.79
N ARG A 125 -20.01 -11.63 -0.63
CA ARG A 125 -19.24 -12.84 -0.99
C ARG A 125 -19.04 -13.82 0.15
N GLY A 126 -19.71 -13.60 1.28
CA GLY A 126 -19.72 -14.51 2.42
C GLY A 126 -18.52 -14.37 3.36
N TYR A 127 -17.72 -13.29 3.24
CA TYR A 127 -16.66 -13.05 4.21
C TYR A 127 -17.19 -12.49 5.52
N THR A 128 -16.60 -12.94 6.63
CA THR A 128 -16.82 -12.36 7.96
C THR A 128 -15.87 -11.18 8.15
N VAL A 129 -16.43 -10.00 8.47
CA VAL A 129 -15.65 -8.77 8.70
C VAL A 129 -15.25 -8.67 10.17
N ASP A 130 -13.94 -8.50 10.44
CA ASP A 130 -13.39 -8.14 11.73
C ASP A 130 -12.54 -6.87 11.57
N LEU A 131 -12.99 -5.78 12.19
CA LEU A 131 -12.29 -4.50 12.12
C LEU A 131 -11.15 -4.37 13.14
N SER A 132 -11.09 -5.25 14.13
CA SER A 132 -10.09 -5.20 15.19
C SER A 132 -8.84 -6.00 14.84
N GLU A 133 -9.01 -7.29 14.58
CA GLU A 133 -7.93 -8.23 14.32
C GLU A 133 -8.27 -9.14 13.11
N PRO A 134 -8.36 -8.58 11.89
CA PRO A 134 -8.65 -9.36 10.71
C PRO A 134 -7.48 -10.28 10.32
N ASP A 135 -7.80 -11.50 9.88
CA ASP A 135 -6.79 -12.42 9.32
C ASP A 135 -6.22 -11.91 8.00
N CYS A 136 -7.04 -11.22 7.18
CA CYS A 136 -6.64 -10.67 5.90
C CYS A 136 -7.14 -9.23 5.73
N VAL A 137 -6.33 -8.39 5.12
CA VAL A 137 -6.65 -6.98 4.86
C VAL A 137 -6.75 -6.74 3.35
N LEU A 138 -7.91 -6.26 2.90
CA LEU A 138 -8.06 -5.66 1.59
C LEU A 138 -7.66 -4.19 1.70
N ALA A 139 -6.50 -3.84 1.15
CA ALA A 139 -5.98 -2.49 1.22
C ALA A 139 -6.46 -1.64 0.04
N LEU A 140 -6.90 -0.41 0.34
CA LEU A 140 -7.24 0.62 -0.63
C LEU A 140 -6.29 1.81 -0.43
N VAL A 141 -5.45 2.08 -1.41
CA VAL A 141 -4.48 3.19 -1.35
C VAL A 141 -4.81 4.20 -2.44
N ALA A 142 -4.97 5.46 -2.05
CA ALA A 142 -5.22 6.56 -2.98
C ALA A 142 -3.97 7.43 -3.12
N ASP A 143 -3.61 7.76 -4.36
CA ASP A 143 -2.61 8.77 -4.70
C ASP A 143 -3.30 10.01 -5.26
N GLY A 144 -3.44 11.04 -4.42
CA GLY A 144 -4.09 12.28 -4.79
C GLY A 144 -3.41 13.02 -5.94
N PRO A 145 -2.06 13.17 -5.93
CA PRO A 145 -1.34 13.84 -7.01
C PRO A 145 -1.57 13.28 -8.42
N THR A 146 -1.80 11.97 -8.55
CA THR A 146 -2.04 11.33 -9.85
C THR A 146 -3.50 10.89 -10.04
N ALA A 147 -4.39 11.27 -9.11
CA ALA A 147 -5.79 10.90 -9.13
C ALA A 147 -5.98 9.40 -9.42
N SER A 148 -5.27 8.55 -8.70
CA SER A 148 -5.27 7.10 -8.92
C SER A 148 -5.47 6.30 -7.64
N LEU A 149 -6.02 5.10 -7.79
CA LEU A 149 -6.29 4.14 -6.72
C LEU A 149 -5.52 2.85 -6.98
N ALA A 150 -5.06 2.23 -5.89
CA ALA A 150 -4.57 0.86 -5.90
C ALA A 150 -5.31 0.06 -4.83
N CYS A 151 -5.69 -1.18 -5.13
CA CYS A 151 -6.37 -2.05 -4.17
C CYS A 151 -5.98 -3.51 -4.38
N GLY A 152 -5.93 -4.28 -3.30
CA GLY A 152 -5.61 -5.70 -3.32
C GLY A 152 -5.41 -6.26 -1.92
N TRP A 153 -5.31 -7.58 -1.82
CA TRP A 153 -4.97 -8.23 -0.56
C TRP A 153 -3.54 -7.90 -0.15
N MET A 154 -3.38 -7.45 1.08
CA MET A 154 -2.07 -7.11 1.63
C MET A 154 -1.27 -8.36 1.96
N GLU A 155 0.02 -8.34 1.65
CA GLU A 155 0.98 -9.29 2.15
C GLU A 155 1.53 -8.82 3.50
N GLY A 156 1.48 -9.71 4.50
CA GLY A 156 1.95 -9.46 5.86
C GLY A 156 1.06 -8.49 6.64
N ASP A 157 1.56 -8.00 7.75
CA ASP A 157 0.85 -7.06 8.65
C ASP A 157 0.69 -5.65 8.07
N GLY A 158 1.16 -5.45 6.84
CA GLY A 158 0.86 -4.34 5.95
C GLY A 158 1.30 -2.97 6.39
N GLN A 159 2.00 -2.86 7.47
CA GLN A 159 2.67 -1.63 7.85
C GLN A 159 4.16 -1.89 8.00
N ALA A 160 4.95 -1.27 7.14
CA ALA A 160 6.38 -1.22 7.38
C ALA A 160 6.59 -0.73 8.82
N SER A 161 7.29 -1.51 9.63
CA SER A 161 7.49 -1.29 11.07
C SER A 161 8.06 0.10 11.41
N PHE A 162 8.56 0.80 10.40
CA PHE A 162 9.09 2.16 10.48
C PHE A 162 7.99 3.26 10.58
N SER A 163 6.70 2.93 10.42
CA SER A 163 5.61 3.92 10.45
C SER A 163 5.15 4.31 11.85
N ASN A 164 5.54 3.55 12.87
CA ASN A 164 5.15 3.82 14.24
C ASN A 164 6.02 4.95 14.79
N GLY A 165 5.41 6.05 15.18
CA GLY A 165 5.97 7.33 15.60
C GLY A 165 7.13 7.34 16.62
N GLU A 166 7.63 6.18 16.99
CA GLU A 166 8.69 5.93 17.98
C GLU A 166 10.08 6.49 17.63
N ARG A 167 10.21 7.13 16.45
CA ARG A 167 11.51 7.68 15.99
C ARG A 167 11.41 9.10 15.46
N ARG A 168 10.47 9.88 15.97
CA ARG A 168 10.41 11.31 15.63
C ARG A 168 11.67 12.00 16.11
N ALA A 169 12.23 12.86 15.29
CA ALA A 169 13.46 13.58 15.61
C ALA A 169 13.39 14.30 16.98
N GLY A 170 12.19 14.79 17.38
CA GLY A 170 11.96 15.44 18.67
C GLY A 170 11.99 14.50 19.89
N GLU A 171 11.92 13.19 19.69
CA GLU A 171 11.94 12.15 20.76
C GLU A 171 13.36 11.59 20.96
N LEU A 172 14.30 11.99 20.11
CA LEU A 172 15.71 11.58 20.25
C LEU A 172 16.40 12.39 21.35
N PRO A 173 17.30 11.76 22.13
CA PRO A 173 18.01 12.44 23.23
C PRO A 173 18.86 13.65 22.77
N PHE A 174 19.15 13.76 21.49
CA PHE A 174 19.92 14.83 20.87
C PHE A 174 19.18 15.45 19.69
N PHE A 175 18.03 16.06 19.93
CA PHE A 175 17.30 16.79 18.90
C PHE A 175 18.00 18.13 18.60
N LYS A 176 18.27 18.39 17.31
CA LYS A 176 18.64 19.72 16.80
C LYS A 176 17.64 20.11 15.70
N PRO A 177 17.32 21.43 15.54
CA PRO A 177 16.41 21.91 14.49
C PRO A 177 16.80 21.50 13.06
N VAL A 178 18.07 21.18 12.85
CA VAL A 178 18.64 20.72 11.57
C VAL A 178 18.74 19.20 11.45
N SER A 179 18.15 18.44 12.38
CA SER A 179 18.15 16.97 12.30
C SER A 179 17.37 16.53 11.07
N LEU A 180 17.95 15.61 10.29
CA LEU A 180 17.29 15.03 9.14
C LEU A 180 16.08 14.20 9.61
N ASP A 181 14.97 14.30 8.86
CA ASP A 181 13.80 13.45 9.10
C ASP A 181 14.20 11.98 9.09
N PRO A 182 13.82 11.16 10.10
CA PRO A 182 14.24 9.76 10.21
C PRO A 182 13.89 8.91 8.99
N VAL A 183 12.76 9.21 8.32
CA VAL A 183 12.37 8.51 7.08
C VAL A 183 13.34 8.82 5.96
N LEU A 184 13.70 10.11 5.79
CA LEU A 184 14.69 10.53 4.78
C LEU A 184 16.09 9.99 5.09
N ALA A 185 16.48 9.97 6.37
CA ALA A 185 17.76 9.40 6.80
C ALA A 185 17.83 7.91 6.43
N ARG A 186 16.76 7.18 6.69
CA ARG A 186 16.67 5.75 6.36
C ARG A 186 16.70 5.50 4.86
N LEU A 187 15.92 6.27 4.09
CA LEU A 187 15.92 6.20 2.61
C LEU A 187 17.30 6.44 2.00
N ALA A 188 18.13 7.26 2.64
CA ALA A 188 19.47 7.58 2.16
C ALA A 188 20.52 6.49 2.49
N VAL A 189 20.23 5.62 3.48
CA VAL A 189 21.17 4.57 3.95
C VAL A 189 20.86 3.21 3.33
N ASN A 190 19.59 2.92 3.07
CA ASN A 190 19.17 1.66 2.43
C ASN A 190 19.46 1.67 0.93
#